data_7f33a2448d0ff4f48c1e05dbe76064b1
#
_entry.id   7f33a2448d0ff4f48c1e05dbe76064b1
#
_cell.length_a   1.000
_cell.length_b   1.000
_cell.length_c   1.000
_cell.angle_alpha   90.00
_cell.angle_beta   90.00
_cell.angle_gamma   90.00
#
_symmetry.space_group_name_H-M   'P 1'
#
loop_
_entity.id
_entity.type
_entity.pdbx_description
1 polymer ?
#
loop_
_entity_poly.entity_id
_entity_poly.type
_entity_poly.pdbx_seq_one_letter_code
_entity_poly.pdbx_strand_id
1 'polypeptide(L)'
;QLQWLKAGLRRGKLRAICISHTHGDHVNGLVGFLQTLGLHGRERPLTLVGPPGLEDIIKCAEKTVGLRTPFRLETIESTGGPVIEMGGCTVSCRVLDHHRNPILGFRVEEAERPGRFDVEAALGLGVPEGPLFGALQRGERVELPNGTVVEASQVLGLPRPGSALAYCVDTRPCEAALELARRVGLLIFDSTFGEDLSFEANDRGHSTARQAAQIAVDAGANHLLLIHVSERYASRKRLSELLEEARSLFPQAE
;
A
#
# COMPACT_ATOMS: atom_id res chain seq x y z
N GLN A 1 16.91 -3.20 4.63
CA GLN A 1 17.15 -4.03 5.83
C GLN A 1 17.25 -3.21 7.11
N LEU A 2 18.17 -2.23 7.15
CA LEU A 2 18.39 -1.41 8.35
C LEU A 2 17.13 -0.67 8.82
N GLN A 3 16.37 -0.09 7.90
CA GLN A 3 15.13 0.61 8.24
C GLN A 3 14.06 -0.37 8.77
N TRP A 4 13.97 -1.57 8.20
CA TRP A 4 13.09 -2.62 8.70
C TRP A 4 13.41 -3.00 10.15
N LEU A 5 14.70 -3.16 10.45
CA LEU A 5 15.16 -3.48 11.81
C LEU A 5 14.86 -2.34 12.78
N LYS A 6 15.14 -1.09 12.39
CA LYS A 6 14.85 0.10 13.20
C LYS A 6 13.35 0.27 13.48
N ALA A 7 12.49 -0.07 12.51
CA ALA A 7 11.04 0.00 12.65
C ALA A 7 10.46 -1.13 13.52
N GLY A 8 11.24 -2.10 13.98
CA GLY A 8 10.78 -3.20 14.82
C GLY A 8 9.76 -4.14 14.15
N LEU A 9 9.69 -4.13 12.81
CA LEU A 9 8.71 -4.90 12.07
C LEU A 9 8.97 -6.41 12.15
N ARG A 10 7.92 -7.18 12.41
CA ARG A 10 8.00 -8.64 12.54
C ARG A 10 8.14 -9.31 11.18
N ARG A 11 9.32 -9.86 10.87
CA ARG A 11 9.63 -10.56 9.60
C ARG A 11 8.69 -11.72 9.30
N GLY A 12 8.23 -12.43 10.31
CA GLY A 12 7.28 -13.54 10.15
C GLY A 12 5.89 -13.15 9.67
N LYS A 13 5.52 -11.85 9.74
CA LYS A 13 4.24 -11.34 9.25
C LYS A 13 4.28 -10.86 7.79
N LEU A 14 5.47 -10.71 7.22
CA LEU A 14 5.63 -10.31 5.82
C LEU A 14 5.03 -11.39 4.91
N ARG A 15 4.15 -11.01 4.00
CA ARG A 15 3.48 -11.93 3.07
C ARG A 15 3.85 -11.65 1.62
N ALA A 16 4.01 -10.38 1.27
CA ALA A 16 4.40 -9.97 -0.06
C ALA A 16 5.36 -8.78 -0.03
N ILE A 17 6.14 -8.63 -1.10
CA ILE A 17 6.96 -7.47 -1.40
C ILE A 17 6.56 -6.99 -2.78
N CYS A 18 6.13 -5.73 -2.89
CA CYS A 18 5.79 -5.10 -4.16
C CYS A 18 6.96 -4.21 -4.59
N ILE A 19 7.49 -4.47 -5.76
CA ILE A 19 8.60 -3.74 -6.38
C ILE A 19 8.04 -2.84 -7.47
N SER A 20 8.22 -1.53 -7.34
CA SER A 20 7.73 -0.57 -8.31
C SER A 20 8.42 -0.73 -9.65
N HIS A 21 9.74 -0.86 -9.65
CA HIS A 21 10.55 -1.02 -10.86
C HIS A 21 11.95 -1.56 -10.55
N THR A 22 12.75 -1.80 -11.59
CA THR A 22 14.02 -2.51 -11.49
C THR A 22 15.25 -1.60 -11.49
N HIS A 23 15.13 -0.28 -11.28
CA HIS A 23 16.29 0.57 -11.04
C HIS A 23 17.03 0.15 -9.76
N GLY A 24 18.34 0.34 -9.73
CA GLY A 24 19.20 -0.21 -8.70
C GLY A 24 18.87 0.25 -7.29
N ASP A 25 18.48 1.51 -7.10
CA ASP A 25 18.09 2.09 -5.81
C ASP A 25 16.77 1.51 -5.25
N HIS A 26 15.96 0.86 -6.10
CA HIS A 26 14.71 0.20 -5.71
C HIS A 26 14.83 -1.32 -5.58
N VAL A 27 15.77 -1.97 -6.27
CA VAL A 27 15.83 -3.44 -6.33
C VAL A 27 17.11 -4.05 -5.76
N ASN A 28 18.26 -3.33 -5.72
CA ASN A 28 19.54 -3.91 -5.29
C ASN A 28 19.53 -4.43 -3.85
N GLY A 29 18.70 -3.85 -2.97
CA GLY A 29 18.54 -4.31 -1.60
C GLY A 29 17.73 -5.61 -1.44
N LEU A 30 16.99 -6.04 -2.47
CA LEU A 30 16.07 -7.16 -2.41
C LEU A 30 16.78 -8.48 -2.15
N VAL A 31 17.85 -8.77 -2.91
CA VAL A 31 18.61 -10.03 -2.81
C VAL A 31 19.15 -10.25 -1.40
N GLY A 32 19.81 -9.23 -0.84
CA GLY A 32 20.35 -9.29 0.53
C GLY A 32 19.24 -9.38 1.58
N PHE A 33 18.08 -8.78 1.35
CA PHE A 33 16.93 -8.90 2.24
C PHE A 33 16.36 -10.32 2.23
N LEU A 34 16.20 -10.93 1.05
CA LEU A 34 15.73 -12.32 0.91
C LEU A 34 16.67 -13.31 1.61
N GLN A 35 17.99 -13.15 1.43
CA GLN A 35 18.98 -13.96 2.15
C GLN A 35 18.85 -13.79 3.67
N THR A 36 18.67 -12.56 4.13
CA THR A 36 18.48 -12.28 5.56
C THR A 36 17.22 -12.93 6.12
N LEU A 37 16.11 -12.93 5.38
CA LEU A 37 14.89 -13.64 5.78
C LEU A 37 15.14 -15.13 5.96
N GLY A 38 15.89 -15.77 5.03
CA GLY A 38 16.27 -17.17 5.11
C GLY A 38 17.17 -17.49 6.32
N LEU A 39 18.22 -16.69 6.54
CA LEU A 39 19.14 -16.83 7.68
C LEU A 39 18.45 -16.71 9.04
N HIS A 40 17.33 -15.98 9.10
CA HIS A 40 16.52 -15.85 10.33
C HIS A 40 15.40 -16.89 10.43
N GLY A 41 15.50 -18.00 9.70
CA GLY A 41 14.61 -19.14 9.83
C GLY A 41 13.18 -18.90 9.28
N ARG A 42 13.03 -18.08 8.24
CA ARG A 42 11.72 -17.96 7.57
C ARG A 42 11.41 -19.29 6.85
N GLU A 43 10.23 -19.83 7.11
CA GLU A 43 9.69 -21.01 6.42
C GLU A 43 8.44 -20.67 5.58
N ARG A 44 7.73 -19.61 5.97
CA ARG A 44 6.48 -19.19 5.29
C ARG A 44 6.76 -18.68 3.87
N PRO A 45 5.93 -19.04 2.88
CA PRO A 45 6.04 -18.53 1.54
C PRO A 45 6.08 -17.00 1.50
N LEU A 46 6.73 -16.45 0.48
CA LEU A 46 6.81 -15.03 0.20
C LEU A 46 6.50 -14.78 -1.27
N THR A 47 5.60 -13.85 -1.54
CA THR A 47 5.28 -13.42 -2.88
C THR A 47 6.04 -12.13 -3.21
N LEU A 48 6.69 -12.10 -4.36
CA LEU A 48 7.24 -10.90 -4.97
C LEU A 48 6.28 -10.46 -6.09
N VAL A 49 5.92 -9.19 -6.09
CA VAL A 49 5.14 -8.59 -7.18
C VAL A 49 5.97 -7.47 -7.78
N GLY A 50 6.05 -7.40 -9.10
CA GLY A 50 6.79 -6.33 -9.76
C GLY A 50 6.58 -6.29 -11.27
N PRO A 51 7.30 -5.42 -11.96
CA PRO A 51 7.26 -5.31 -13.40
C PRO A 51 7.96 -6.50 -14.07
N PRO A 52 7.74 -6.71 -15.38
CA PRO A 52 8.53 -7.66 -16.19
C PRO A 52 10.04 -7.47 -15.98
N GLY A 53 10.77 -8.58 -15.86
CA GLY A 53 12.21 -8.63 -15.58
C GLY A 53 12.57 -8.84 -14.11
N LEU A 54 11.61 -8.79 -13.18
CA LEU A 54 11.87 -9.08 -11.77
C LEU A 54 12.29 -10.53 -11.54
N GLU A 55 11.65 -11.47 -12.24
CA GLU A 55 11.99 -12.88 -12.17
C GLU A 55 13.41 -13.16 -12.67
N ASP A 56 13.85 -12.47 -13.74
CA ASP A 56 15.19 -12.60 -14.27
C ASP A 56 16.26 -12.10 -13.29
N ILE A 57 15.97 -11.04 -12.52
CA ILE A 57 16.84 -10.56 -11.45
C ILE A 57 17.02 -11.64 -10.38
N ILE A 58 15.94 -12.29 -9.96
CA ILE A 58 16.00 -13.38 -8.97
C ILE A 58 16.79 -14.56 -9.51
N LYS A 59 16.51 -15.04 -10.72
CA LYS A 59 17.27 -16.14 -11.38
C LYS A 59 18.75 -15.79 -11.54
N CYS A 60 19.06 -14.55 -11.92
CA CYS A 60 20.43 -14.08 -11.99
C CYS A 60 21.11 -14.14 -10.62
N ALA A 61 20.45 -13.68 -9.57
CA ALA A 61 20.99 -13.71 -8.22
C ALA A 61 21.20 -15.15 -7.71
N GLU A 62 20.29 -16.08 -8.02
CA GLU A 62 20.47 -17.51 -7.71
C GLU A 62 21.72 -18.07 -8.36
N LYS A 63 21.96 -17.73 -9.62
CA LYS A 63 23.10 -18.23 -10.41
C LYS A 63 24.42 -17.58 -10.04
N THR A 64 24.44 -16.26 -9.78
CA THR A 64 25.69 -15.47 -9.69
C THR A 64 26.17 -15.26 -8.25
N VAL A 65 25.24 -14.96 -7.34
CA VAL A 65 25.59 -14.71 -5.92
C VAL A 65 25.07 -15.80 -4.98
N GLY A 66 24.53 -16.89 -5.54
CA GLY A 66 24.10 -18.04 -4.75
C GLY A 66 22.90 -17.75 -3.86
N LEU A 67 21.96 -16.91 -4.29
CA LEU A 67 20.72 -16.69 -3.56
C LEU A 67 20.03 -18.04 -3.32
N ARG A 68 19.78 -18.38 -2.06
CA ARG A 68 19.00 -19.55 -1.64
C ARG A 68 18.03 -19.12 -0.56
N THR A 69 16.78 -19.48 -0.76
CA THR A 69 15.74 -19.26 0.25
C THR A 69 15.22 -20.60 0.74
N PRO A 70 15.21 -20.85 2.07
CA PRO A 70 14.63 -22.08 2.63
C PRO A 70 13.09 -22.07 2.58
N PHE A 71 12.48 -21.01 2.08
CA PHE A 71 11.06 -20.82 1.91
C PHE A 71 10.70 -20.71 0.43
N ARG A 72 9.45 -21.03 0.11
CA ARG A 72 8.92 -20.86 -1.25
C ARG A 72 8.86 -19.36 -1.59
N LEU A 73 9.55 -18.97 -2.66
CA LEU A 73 9.48 -17.64 -3.26
C LEU A 73 8.65 -17.73 -4.53
N GLU A 74 7.60 -16.93 -4.61
CA GLU A 74 6.71 -16.81 -5.78
C GLU A 74 6.89 -15.44 -6.38
N THR A 75 7.11 -15.35 -7.70
CA THR A 75 7.21 -14.07 -8.41
C THR A 75 6.00 -13.90 -9.31
N ILE A 76 5.35 -12.74 -9.21
CA ILE A 76 4.24 -12.30 -10.05
C ILE A 76 4.71 -11.05 -10.78
N GLU A 77 4.88 -11.15 -12.08
CA GLU A 77 5.12 -9.99 -12.94
C GLU A 77 3.79 -9.46 -13.47
N SER A 78 3.63 -8.14 -13.42
CA SER A 78 2.37 -7.49 -13.81
C SER A 78 2.63 -6.20 -14.59
N THR A 79 1.68 -5.84 -15.41
CA THR A 79 1.61 -4.56 -16.13
C THR A 79 0.34 -3.79 -15.80
N GLY A 80 -0.43 -4.26 -14.80
CA GLY A 80 -1.64 -3.58 -14.32
C GLY A 80 -2.72 -4.54 -13.83
N GLY A 81 -3.69 -4.01 -13.11
CA GLY A 81 -4.84 -4.73 -12.57
C GLY A 81 -4.66 -5.26 -11.14
N PRO A 82 -5.61 -6.05 -10.63
CA PRO A 82 -5.46 -6.76 -9.36
C PRO A 82 -4.36 -7.81 -9.48
N VAL A 83 -3.47 -7.89 -8.49
CA VAL A 83 -2.30 -8.78 -8.55
C VAL A 83 -2.28 -9.82 -7.44
N ILE A 84 -2.72 -9.49 -6.23
CA ILE A 84 -2.86 -10.44 -5.13
C ILE A 84 -4.02 -10.06 -4.21
N GLU A 85 -4.64 -11.10 -3.65
CA GLU A 85 -5.57 -10.97 -2.53
C GLU A 85 -4.98 -11.67 -1.31
N MET A 86 -4.87 -10.96 -0.19
CA MET A 86 -4.13 -11.45 0.94
C MET A 86 -4.56 -10.81 2.25
N GLY A 87 -5.02 -11.63 3.19
CA GLY A 87 -5.34 -11.17 4.54
C GLY A 87 -6.49 -10.17 4.62
N GLY A 88 -7.46 -10.27 3.70
CA GLY A 88 -8.60 -9.35 3.62
C GLY A 88 -8.26 -8.04 2.91
N CYS A 89 -7.11 -7.98 2.23
CA CYS A 89 -6.71 -6.85 1.39
C CYS A 89 -6.52 -7.30 -0.05
N THR A 90 -6.90 -6.46 -0.98
CA THR A 90 -6.58 -6.57 -2.41
C THR A 90 -5.43 -5.62 -2.73
N VAL A 91 -4.41 -6.11 -3.44
CA VAL A 91 -3.36 -5.27 -4.02
C VAL A 91 -3.59 -5.20 -5.51
N SER A 92 -3.70 -4.01 -6.04
CA SER A 92 -3.74 -3.74 -7.48
C SER A 92 -2.60 -2.82 -7.88
N CYS A 93 -2.24 -2.85 -9.17
CA CYS A 93 -1.22 -1.97 -9.70
C CYS A 93 -1.64 -1.33 -11.02
N ARG A 94 -0.96 -0.24 -11.38
CA ARG A 94 -1.02 0.41 -12.68
C ARG A 94 0.37 0.87 -13.10
N VAL A 95 0.60 0.92 -14.40
CA VAL A 95 1.83 1.52 -14.94
C VAL A 95 1.72 3.03 -14.82
N LEU A 96 2.74 3.63 -14.19
CA LEU A 96 2.90 5.05 -14.01
C LEU A 96 3.76 5.67 -15.11
N ASP A 97 3.83 6.99 -15.15
CA ASP A 97 4.58 7.74 -16.15
C ASP A 97 5.98 8.11 -15.64
N HIS A 98 6.96 7.30 -16.03
CA HIS A 98 8.39 7.58 -15.83
C HIS A 98 9.16 7.05 -17.02
N HIS A 99 9.97 7.83 -17.68
CA HIS A 99 10.82 7.44 -18.82
C HIS A 99 10.38 6.18 -19.61
N ARG A 100 11.35 5.30 -19.97
CA ARG A 100 11.11 4.14 -20.85
C ARG A 100 10.77 2.84 -20.13
N ASN A 101 11.03 2.76 -18.84
CA ASN A 101 10.79 1.53 -18.07
C ASN A 101 9.39 1.56 -17.42
N PRO A 102 8.65 0.44 -17.47
CA PRO A 102 7.38 0.36 -16.76
C PRO A 102 7.61 0.47 -15.26
N ILE A 103 7.03 1.48 -14.65
CA ILE A 103 6.98 1.66 -13.20
C ILE A 103 5.58 1.34 -12.72
N LEU A 104 5.49 0.55 -11.67
CA LEU A 104 4.21 0.18 -11.07
C LEU A 104 3.92 1.06 -9.85
N GLY A 105 2.80 1.75 -9.90
CA GLY A 105 2.14 2.22 -8.70
C GLY A 105 1.25 1.12 -8.13
N PHE A 106 1.08 1.11 -6.82
CA PHE A 106 0.29 0.11 -6.12
C PHE A 106 -0.83 0.76 -5.31
N ARG A 107 -1.99 0.11 -5.30
CA ARG A 107 -3.07 0.38 -4.36
C ARG A 107 -3.30 -0.86 -3.50
N VAL A 108 -3.30 -0.68 -2.20
CA VAL A 108 -3.69 -1.70 -1.22
C VAL A 108 -5.00 -1.27 -0.60
N GLU A 109 -6.01 -2.11 -0.69
CA GLU A 109 -7.36 -1.81 -0.23
C GLU A 109 -7.90 -2.96 0.62
N GLU A 110 -8.36 -2.65 1.82
CA GLU A 110 -9.06 -3.62 2.68
C GLU A 110 -10.49 -3.83 2.15
N ALA A 111 -10.98 -5.06 2.26
CA ALA A 111 -12.38 -5.36 2.00
C ALA A 111 -13.32 -4.48 2.84
N GLU A 112 -14.52 -4.27 2.34
CA GLU A 112 -15.57 -3.61 3.12
C GLU A 112 -15.74 -4.28 4.49
N ARG A 113 -15.91 -3.46 5.51
CA ARG A 113 -16.17 -3.90 6.88
C ARG A 113 -17.67 -3.90 7.13
N PRO A 114 -18.19 -4.84 7.92
CA PRO A 114 -19.56 -4.78 8.38
C PRO A 114 -19.90 -3.41 9.00
N GLY A 115 -21.14 -3.01 8.89
CA GLY A 115 -21.65 -1.82 9.56
C GLY A 115 -21.41 -1.87 11.06
N ARG A 116 -21.61 -0.75 11.73
CA ARG A 116 -21.56 -0.73 13.19
C ARG A 116 -22.68 -1.60 13.75
N PHE A 117 -22.33 -2.45 14.70
CA PHE A 117 -23.29 -3.28 15.41
C PHE A 117 -24.08 -2.42 16.41
N ASP A 118 -25.37 -2.50 16.32
CA ASP A 118 -26.30 -1.82 17.22
C ASP A 118 -26.68 -2.77 18.37
N VAL A 119 -26.04 -2.55 19.50
CA VAL A 119 -26.25 -3.36 20.71
C VAL A 119 -27.66 -3.18 21.25
N GLU A 120 -28.19 -1.97 21.23
CA GLU A 120 -29.54 -1.67 21.75
C GLU A 120 -30.62 -2.35 20.90
N ALA A 121 -30.47 -2.29 19.58
CA ALA A 121 -31.37 -2.99 18.67
C ALA A 121 -31.29 -4.52 18.87
N ALA A 122 -30.08 -5.07 19.04
CA ALA A 122 -29.92 -6.52 19.28
C ALA A 122 -30.60 -6.97 20.60
N LEU A 123 -30.37 -6.21 21.67
CA LEU A 123 -31.05 -6.49 22.95
C LEU A 123 -32.57 -6.34 22.87
N GLY A 124 -33.03 -5.29 22.13
CA GLY A 124 -34.48 -5.08 21.89
C GLY A 124 -35.14 -6.21 21.10
N LEU A 125 -34.39 -6.90 20.25
CA LEU A 125 -34.84 -8.13 19.54
C LEU A 125 -34.70 -9.40 20.38
N GLY A 126 -34.23 -9.29 21.62
CA GLY A 126 -34.10 -10.42 22.56
C GLY A 126 -32.82 -11.24 22.36
N VAL A 127 -31.83 -10.73 21.62
CA VAL A 127 -30.52 -11.40 21.47
C VAL A 127 -29.71 -11.16 22.73
N PRO A 128 -29.32 -12.21 23.49
CA PRO A 128 -28.49 -12.04 24.67
C PRO A 128 -27.06 -11.67 24.30
N GLU A 129 -26.41 -10.88 25.17
CA GLU A 129 -24.96 -10.58 25.00
C GLU A 129 -24.16 -11.89 24.98
N GLY A 130 -23.19 -11.98 24.05
CA GLY A 130 -22.32 -13.12 23.96
C GLY A 130 -22.03 -13.58 22.51
N PRO A 131 -21.85 -14.89 22.29
CA PRO A 131 -21.45 -15.44 20.98
C PRO A 131 -22.40 -15.09 19.83
N LEU A 132 -23.70 -14.89 20.09
CA LEU A 132 -24.67 -14.51 19.07
C LEU A 132 -24.43 -13.10 18.52
N PHE A 133 -23.96 -12.17 19.33
CA PHE A 133 -23.51 -10.85 18.85
C PHE A 133 -22.38 -11.00 17.83
N GLY A 134 -21.41 -11.90 18.10
CA GLY A 134 -20.32 -12.18 17.19
C GLY A 134 -20.79 -12.78 15.86
N ALA A 135 -21.79 -13.65 15.88
CA ALA A 135 -22.40 -14.23 14.67
C ALA A 135 -23.09 -13.13 13.83
N LEU A 136 -23.92 -12.30 14.45
CA LEU A 136 -24.57 -11.17 13.79
C LEU A 136 -23.53 -10.16 13.24
N GLN A 137 -22.46 -9.88 13.97
CA GLN A 137 -21.37 -9.00 13.49
C GLN A 137 -20.66 -9.53 12.25
N ARG A 138 -20.63 -10.87 12.06
CA ARG A 138 -20.09 -11.48 10.84
C ARG A 138 -21.07 -11.53 9.68
N GLY A 139 -22.30 -11.01 9.87
CA GLY A 139 -23.36 -11.05 8.85
C GLY A 139 -24.19 -12.33 8.86
N GLU A 140 -24.02 -13.19 9.86
CA GLU A 140 -24.78 -14.43 10.02
C GLU A 140 -26.16 -14.14 10.64
N ARG A 141 -27.16 -14.90 10.29
CA ARG A 141 -28.45 -14.90 11.00
C ARG A 141 -28.35 -15.76 12.25
N VAL A 142 -29.11 -15.43 13.27
CA VAL A 142 -29.20 -16.21 14.51
C VAL A 142 -30.63 -16.58 14.81
N GLU A 143 -30.87 -17.79 15.37
CA GLU A 143 -32.16 -18.26 15.86
C GLU A 143 -32.13 -18.30 17.40
N LEU A 144 -33.09 -17.65 18.00
CA LEU A 144 -33.23 -17.60 19.46
C LEU A 144 -33.98 -18.83 19.96
N PRO A 145 -33.86 -19.21 21.27
CA PRO A 145 -34.53 -20.36 21.85
C PRO A 145 -36.04 -20.34 21.73
N ASN A 146 -36.65 -19.19 21.54
CA ASN A 146 -38.08 -18.99 21.33
C ASN A 146 -38.50 -19.14 19.85
N GLY A 147 -37.59 -19.52 18.95
CA GLY A 147 -37.82 -19.66 17.51
C GLY A 147 -37.77 -18.35 16.72
N THR A 148 -37.47 -17.21 17.37
CA THR A 148 -37.29 -15.94 16.65
C THR A 148 -35.98 -15.95 15.87
N VAL A 149 -36.05 -15.64 14.58
CA VAL A 149 -34.85 -15.47 13.73
C VAL A 149 -34.51 -13.98 13.64
N VAL A 150 -33.27 -13.65 13.95
CA VAL A 150 -32.73 -12.28 13.84
C VAL A 150 -31.72 -12.26 12.71
N GLU A 151 -31.99 -11.42 11.72
CA GLU A 151 -31.07 -11.18 10.60
C GLU A 151 -30.01 -10.12 10.97
N ALA A 152 -28.81 -10.30 10.49
CA ALA A 152 -27.70 -9.34 10.73
C ALA A 152 -28.05 -7.92 10.29
N SER A 153 -28.81 -7.75 9.21
CA SER A 153 -29.25 -6.45 8.69
C SER A 153 -30.14 -5.65 9.63
N GLN A 154 -30.77 -6.31 10.63
CA GLN A 154 -31.60 -5.63 11.63
C GLN A 154 -30.79 -4.94 12.73
N VAL A 155 -29.51 -5.33 12.88
CA VAL A 155 -28.60 -4.86 13.96
C VAL A 155 -27.26 -4.37 13.43
N LEU A 156 -27.04 -4.40 12.13
CA LEU A 156 -25.86 -3.82 11.49
C LEU A 156 -26.26 -2.57 10.70
N GLY A 157 -25.52 -1.51 10.90
CA GLY A 157 -25.60 -0.33 10.03
C GLY A 157 -25.10 -0.64 8.61
N LEU A 158 -25.04 0.38 7.77
CA LEU A 158 -24.48 0.25 6.41
C LEU A 158 -23.03 -0.22 6.45
N PRO A 159 -22.60 -1.06 5.48
CA PRO A 159 -21.21 -1.44 5.33
C PRO A 159 -20.31 -0.20 5.29
N ARG A 160 -19.13 -0.32 5.85
CA ARG A 160 -18.14 0.76 5.90
C ARG A 160 -17.00 0.43 4.96
N PRO A 161 -16.53 1.39 4.15
CA PRO A 161 -15.38 1.17 3.29
C PRO A 161 -14.18 0.73 4.14
N GLY A 162 -13.40 -0.19 3.60
CA GLY A 162 -12.11 -0.56 4.14
C GLY A 162 -11.11 0.59 4.03
N SER A 163 -9.99 0.48 4.72
CA SER A 163 -8.88 1.43 4.55
C SER A 163 -8.19 1.15 3.22
N ALA A 164 -7.72 2.22 2.57
CA ALA A 164 -6.92 2.09 1.36
C ALA A 164 -5.67 2.96 1.44
N LEU A 165 -4.58 2.50 0.83
CA LEU A 165 -3.39 3.31 0.58
C LEU A 165 -2.96 3.19 -0.89
N ALA A 166 -2.32 4.23 -1.42
CA ALA A 166 -1.67 4.20 -2.71
C ALA A 166 -0.18 4.55 -2.56
N TYR A 167 0.66 3.87 -3.34
CA TYR A 167 2.10 4.07 -3.40
C TYR A 167 2.48 4.35 -4.85
N CYS A 168 2.89 5.58 -5.13
CA CYS A 168 3.26 6.07 -6.45
C CYS A 168 4.63 6.75 -6.35
N VAL A 169 5.69 6.04 -6.71
CA VAL A 169 7.07 6.52 -6.64
C VAL A 169 7.65 6.61 -8.05
N ASP A 170 8.60 7.51 -8.24
CA ASP A 170 9.28 7.75 -9.52
C ASP A 170 8.28 7.95 -10.65
N THR A 171 7.48 8.99 -10.54
CA THR A 171 6.44 9.26 -11.53
C THR A 171 6.19 10.75 -11.70
N ARG A 172 5.84 11.13 -12.93
CA ARG A 172 5.15 12.40 -13.18
C ARG A 172 3.71 12.30 -12.67
N PRO A 173 3.04 13.42 -12.43
CA PRO A 173 1.59 13.44 -12.30
C PRO A 173 0.96 12.81 -13.56
N CYS A 174 0.14 11.77 -13.37
CA CYS A 174 -0.52 11.08 -14.49
C CYS A 174 -1.88 10.51 -14.05
N GLU A 175 -2.74 10.20 -15.04
CA GLU A 175 -4.09 9.66 -14.78
C GLU A 175 -4.04 8.36 -13.98
N ALA A 176 -3.07 7.47 -14.28
CA ALA A 176 -2.92 6.20 -13.56
C ALA A 176 -2.61 6.41 -12.06
N ALA A 177 -1.80 7.41 -11.74
CA ALA A 177 -1.50 7.78 -10.34
C ALA A 177 -2.75 8.37 -9.65
N LEU A 178 -3.50 9.23 -10.33
CA LEU A 178 -4.75 9.79 -9.84
C LEU A 178 -5.79 8.69 -9.56
N GLU A 179 -5.93 7.71 -10.47
CA GLU A 179 -6.83 6.58 -10.29
C GLU A 179 -6.47 5.73 -9.07
N LEU A 180 -5.17 5.39 -8.88
CA LEU A 180 -4.71 4.65 -7.70
C LEU A 180 -4.98 5.43 -6.40
N ALA A 181 -4.81 6.75 -6.45
CA ALA A 181 -4.94 7.64 -5.30
C ALA A 181 -6.39 7.96 -4.90
N ARG A 182 -7.39 7.60 -5.72
CA ARG A 182 -8.80 7.99 -5.46
C ARG A 182 -9.27 7.56 -4.08
N ARG A 183 -9.62 8.56 -3.23
CA ARG A 183 -10.21 8.42 -1.89
C ARG A 183 -9.44 7.47 -0.96
N VAL A 184 -8.11 7.43 -1.08
CA VAL A 184 -7.29 6.65 -0.16
C VAL A 184 -7.14 7.34 1.20
N GLY A 185 -7.00 6.54 2.24
CA GLY A 185 -6.63 7.05 3.56
C GLY A 185 -5.23 7.65 3.58
N LEU A 186 -4.29 7.06 2.81
CA LEU A 186 -2.92 7.53 2.69
C LEU A 186 -2.46 7.43 1.23
N LEU A 187 -2.00 8.54 0.70
CA LEU A 187 -1.23 8.61 -0.55
C LEU A 187 0.25 8.76 -0.22
N ILE A 188 1.09 7.87 -0.74
CA ILE A 188 2.55 7.96 -0.68
C ILE A 188 3.00 8.30 -2.09
N PHE A 189 3.65 9.46 -2.28
CA PHE A 189 3.89 9.98 -3.62
C PHE A 189 5.29 10.57 -3.80
N ASP A 190 5.79 10.48 -5.05
CA ASP A 190 7.04 11.11 -5.51
C ASP A 190 7.02 12.62 -5.24
N SER A 191 8.11 13.10 -4.67
CA SER A 191 8.34 14.52 -4.40
C SER A 191 9.83 14.85 -4.53
N THR A 192 10.43 14.35 -5.61
CA THR A 192 11.88 14.45 -5.83
C THR A 192 12.35 15.90 -5.86
N PHE A 193 11.53 16.84 -6.31
CA PHE A 193 11.88 18.23 -6.56
C PHE A 193 10.96 19.23 -5.86
N GLY A 194 11.45 20.45 -5.67
CA GLY A 194 10.64 21.65 -5.38
C GLY A 194 10.05 22.24 -6.66
N GLU A 195 9.09 23.13 -6.52
CA GLU A 195 8.38 23.74 -7.65
C GLU A 195 9.28 24.59 -8.55
N ASP A 196 10.35 25.16 -7.99
CA ASP A 196 11.40 25.90 -8.72
C ASP A 196 12.10 25.05 -9.79
N LEU A 197 12.03 23.73 -9.67
CA LEU A 197 12.60 22.74 -10.59
C LEU A 197 11.53 21.90 -11.30
N SER A 198 10.33 22.40 -11.46
CA SER A 198 9.21 21.67 -12.09
C SER A 198 9.52 21.20 -13.51
N PHE A 199 10.26 21.98 -14.29
CA PHE A 199 10.73 21.57 -15.62
C PHE A 199 11.69 20.37 -15.53
N GLU A 200 12.67 20.41 -14.64
CA GLU A 200 13.62 19.31 -14.42
C GLU A 200 12.93 18.05 -13.88
N ALA A 201 11.96 18.22 -12.98
CA ALA A 201 11.13 17.14 -12.49
C ALA A 201 10.42 16.41 -13.64
N ASN A 202 9.75 17.17 -14.50
CA ASN A 202 9.06 16.61 -15.65
C ASN A 202 10.02 15.94 -16.65
N ASP A 203 11.15 16.57 -16.95
CA ASP A 203 12.16 16.02 -17.87
C ASP A 203 12.73 14.69 -17.35
N ARG A 204 12.94 14.58 -16.05
CA ARG A 204 13.47 13.38 -15.38
C ARG A 204 12.42 12.35 -14.97
N GLY A 205 11.15 12.57 -15.28
CA GLY A 205 10.09 11.61 -14.98
C GLY A 205 9.64 11.59 -13.52
N HIS A 206 9.80 12.70 -12.81
CA HIS A 206 9.47 12.86 -11.40
C HIS A 206 8.43 13.95 -11.16
N SER A 207 8.05 14.10 -9.91
CA SER A 207 7.11 15.12 -9.46
C SER A 207 7.78 16.13 -8.52
N THR A 208 7.16 17.33 -8.45
CA THR A 208 7.45 18.27 -7.37
C THR A 208 6.56 17.98 -6.16
N ALA A 209 6.95 18.48 -4.97
CA ALA A 209 6.14 18.38 -3.77
C ALA A 209 4.75 19.03 -3.95
N ARG A 210 4.68 20.14 -4.69
CA ARG A 210 3.45 20.82 -5.04
C ARG A 210 2.56 19.98 -5.96
N GLN A 211 3.14 19.31 -6.96
CA GLN A 211 2.43 18.41 -7.86
C GLN A 211 1.88 17.18 -7.11
N ALA A 212 2.65 16.60 -6.18
CA ALA A 212 2.18 15.54 -5.32
C ALA A 212 0.94 15.96 -4.49
N ALA A 213 0.98 17.17 -3.93
CA ALA A 213 -0.14 17.76 -3.20
C ALA A 213 -1.36 17.98 -4.09
N GLN A 214 -1.19 18.41 -5.34
CA GLN A 214 -2.28 18.57 -6.29
C GLN A 214 -2.97 17.23 -6.59
N ILE A 215 -2.17 16.15 -6.81
CA ILE A 215 -2.74 14.79 -6.97
C ILE A 215 -3.54 14.37 -5.73
N ALA A 216 -3.05 14.67 -4.52
CA ALA A 216 -3.76 14.34 -3.29
C ALA A 216 -5.12 15.08 -3.19
N VAL A 217 -5.16 16.35 -3.57
CA VAL A 217 -6.41 17.15 -3.65
C VAL A 217 -7.37 16.55 -4.65
N ASP A 218 -6.92 16.33 -5.89
CA ASP A 218 -7.75 15.87 -7.00
C ASP A 218 -8.28 14.44 -6.77
N ALA A 219 -7.49 13.62 -6.09
CA ALA A 219 -7.87 12.26 -5.71
C ALA A 219 -8.81 12.21 -4.50
N GLY A 220 -8.91 13.27 -3.70
CA GLY A 220 -9.62 13.27 -2.42
C GLY A 220 -8.97 12.34 -1.39
N ALA A 221 -7.64 12.28 -1.35
CA ALA A 221 -6.89 11.53 -0.34
C ALA A 221 -7.04 12.19 1.05
N ASN A 222 -6.90 11.41 2.13
CA ASN A 222 -6.99 11.97 3.48
C ASN A 222 -5.63 12.47 3.99
N HIS A 223 -4.56 11.76 3.66
CA HIS A 223 -3.18 12.09 4.05
C HIS A 223 -2.25 11.91 2.85
N LEU A 224 -1.19 12.72 2.81
CA LEU A 224 -0.13 12.63 1.83
C LEU A 224 1.22 12.46 2.52
N LEU A 225 1.97 11.43 2.16
CA LEU A 225 3.35 11.24 2.56
C LEU A 225 4.26 11.50 1.35
N LEU A 226 5.11 12.51 1.46
CA LEU A 226 6.11 12.87 0.45
C LEU A 226 7.32 11.94 0.58
N ILE A 227 7.70 11.30 -0.52
CA ILE A 227 8.86 10.40 -0.57
C ILE A 227 9.75 10.69 -1.76
N HIS A 228 10.87 9.96 -1.86
CA HIS A 228 11.83 10.06 -2.97
C HIS A 228 12.46 11.44 -3.11
N VAL A 229 12.65 12.15 -2.00
CA VAL A 229 13.22 13.51 -2.00
C VAL A 229 14.68 13.47 -2.42
N SER A 230 15.07 14.32 -3.39
CA SER A 230 16.44 14.43 -3.86
C SER A 230 17.41 14.84 -2.73
N GLU A 231 18.63 14.29 -2.75
CA GLU A 231 19.70 14.63 -1.80
C GLU A 231 20.01 16.14 -1.73
N ARG A 232 19.70 16.91 -2.78
CA ARG A 232 19.83 18.37 -2.78
C ARG A 232 19.00 19.07 -1.69
N TYR A 233 17.97 18.40 -1.18
CA TYR A 233 17.10 18.86 -0.09
C TYR A 233 17.43 18.21 1.26
N ALA A 234 18.59 17.57 1.42
CA ALA A 234 18.96 16.84 2.65
C ALA A 234 19.03 17.71 3.91
N SER A 235 19.14 19.04 3.79
CA SER A 235 19.11 19.92 4.96
C SER A 235 17.68 20.07 5.49
N ARG A 236 17.55 20.11 6.84
CA ARG A 236 16.23 20.26 7.50
C ARG A 236 15.47 21.48 6.97
N LYS A 237 16.17 22.59 6.67
CA LYS A 237 15.55 23.81 6.13
C LYS A 237 14.89 23.52 4.76
N ARG A 238 15.63 22.90 3.84
CA ARG A 238 15.10 22.61 2.49
C ARG A 238 13.99 21.58 2.50
N LEU A 239 14.07 20.58 3.39
CA LEU A 239 12.95 19.64 3.59
C LEU A 239 11.69 20.36 4.09
N SER A 240 11.84 21.34 5.00
CA SER A 240 10.71 22.14 5.46
C SER A 240 10.12 22.98 4.33
N GLU A 241 10.94 23.56 3.45
CA GLU A 241 10.49 24.34 2.29
C GLU A 241 9.63 23.47 1.35
N LEU A 242 10.08 22.25 1.00
CA LEU A 242 9.29 21.30 0.20
C LEU A 242 7.96 20.96 0.86
N LEU A 243 7.99 20.72 2.17
CA LEU A 243 6.79 20.38 2.92
C LEU A 243 5.80 21.56 2.97
N GLU A 244 6.29 22.79 3.09
CA GLU A 244 5.47 24.00 3.05
C GLU A 244 4.84 24.21 1.67
N GLU A 245 5.56 23.94 0.58
CA GLU A 245 5.00 23.95 -0.78
C GLU A 245 3.80 23.00 -0.89
N ALA A 246 3.96 21.76 -0.43
CA ALA A 246 2.88 20.78 -0.45
C ALA A 246 1.71 21.20 0.46
N ARG A 247 1.99 21.65 1.68
CA ARG A 247 0.99 22.06 2.67
C ARG A 247 0.20 23.28 2.26
N SER A 248 0.74 24.11 1.39
CA SER A 248 0.00 25.26 0.84
C SER A 248 -1.24 24.83 0.05
N LEU A 249 -1.25 23.61 -0.51
CA LEU A 249 -2.39 23.01 -1.24
C LEU A 249 -3.07 21.93 -0.44
N PHE A 250 -2.31 21.12 0.29
CA PHE A 250 -2.81 19.97 1.03
C PHE A 250 -2.24 19.97 2.47
N PRO A 251 -2.98 20.54 3.44
CA PRO A 251 -2.48 20.74 4.82
C PRO A 251 -2.06 19.45 5.54
N GLN A 252 -2.58 18.29 5.13
CA GLN A 252 -2.28 16.97 5.70
C GLN A 252 -1.06 16.29 5.02
N ALA A 253 -0.16 17.06 4.40
CA ALA A 253 1.11 16.58 3.85
C ALA A 253 2.17 16.40 4.97
N GLU A 254 2.96 15.31 4.86
CA GLU A 254 4.06 14.96 5.74
C GLU A 254 5.31 14.57 4.95
#